data_1d170bb69d7752d0fc61a66c95389be1
#
_entry.id   1d170bb69d7752d0fc61a66c95389be1
#
_cell.length_a   1.000
_cell.length_b   1.000
_cell.length_c   1.000
_cell.angle_alpha   90.00
_cell.angle_beta   90.00
_cell.angle_gamma   90.00
#
_symmetry.space_group_name_H-M   'P 1'
#
loop_
_entity.id
_entity.type
_entity.pdbx_description
1 polymer ?
#
loop_
_entity_poly.entity_id
_entity_poly.type
_entity_poly.pdbx_seq_one_letter_code
_entity_poly.pdbx_strand_id
1 'polypeptide(L)'
;MNAQFGDLSHIQNTIFDLAITFGPKVLVAITIILVGVFAGGWVAKVVDGGLRKFNLDQPVRQLLVRIVRIFVLAIFVIMALQNLGVQLLPLIAGLGVAGAGIALAMQGVLSNIVAGLTIIFTKPFRVGEYISIVGEEGQVNNISIFTTVLSHADQSLVVIPNRKLVGEILHNYGNIRQLDIVVGVAYDTDLDAAVAVIKEILQNNPHTLKDHAPAVSVSLLASSGINIAVKPWVNVPDYNLAKGEINQEIVKTFRNKNIVIPFSQLDVRMLQTKES
;
A
#
# COMPACT_ATOMS: atom_id res chain seq x y z
N MET A 1 47.08 -8.95 70.80
CA MET A 1 47.82 -9.37 69.57
C MET A 1 47.17 -10.63 68.93
N ASN A 2 46.43 -11.47 69.63
CA ASN A 2 45.81 -12.68 69.08
C ASN A 2 44.51 -12.48 68.29
N ALA A 3 43.83 -11.33 68.40
CA ALA A 3 42.60 -11.06 67.71
C ALA A 3 42.82 -10.64 66.16
N GLN A 4 43.95 -10.01 65.84
CA GLN A 4 44.30 -9.64 64.51
C GLN A 4 44.78 -10.81 63.61
N PHE A 5 45.30 -11.89 64.21
CA PHE A 5 45.71 -13.08 63.44
C PHE A 5 44.53 -13.98 63.06
N GLY A 6 43.43 -13.99 63.91
CA GLY A 6 42.19 -14.67 63.57
C GLY A 6 41.45 -14.05 62.38
N ASP A 7 41.49 -12.75 62.29
CA ASP A 7 40.86 -12.00 61.17
C ASP A 7 41.54 -12.25 59.83
N LEU A 8 42.90 -12.31 59.82
CA LEU A 8 43.68 -12.56 58.58
C LEU A 8 43.47 -13.98 58.06
N SER A 9 43.37 -15.00 58.94
CA SER A 9 43.12 -16.38 58.53
C SER A 9 41.69 -16.56 57.99
N HIS A 10 40.70 -15.88 58.58
CA HIS A 10 39.34 -15.86 58.08
C HIS A 10 39.25 -15.22 56.69
N ILE A 11 39.95 -14.09 56.45
CA ILE A 11 40.00 -13.42 55.15
C ILE A 11 40.69 -14.31 54.11
N GLN A 12 41.80 -14.97 54.46
CA GLN A 12 42.50 -15.91 53.57
C GLN A 12 41.61 -17.08 53.18
N ASN A 13 40.95 -17.73 54.12
CA ASN A 13 40.06 -18.87 53.85
C ASN A 13 38.84 -18.44 53.00
N THR A 14 38.29 -17.27 53.27
CA THR A 14 37.19 -16.72 52.44
C THR A 14 37.61 -16.42 51.00
N ILE A 15 38.81 -15.87 50.79
CA ILE A 15 39.39 -15.62 49.46
C ILE A 15 39.65 -16.94 48.73
N PHE A 16 40.20 -17.97 49.43
CA PHE A 16 40.42 -19.29 48.83
C PHE A 16 39.11 -19.98 48.46
N ASP A 17 38.08 -19.96 49.32
CA ASP A 17 36.76 -20.52 49.02
C ASP A 17 36.06 -19.80 47.85
N LEU A 18 36.16 -18.48 47.80
CA LEU A 18 35.68 -17.68 46.67
C LEU A 18 36.44 -18.04 45.38
N ALA A 19 37.77 -18.15 45.41
CA ALA A 19 38.59 -18.47 44.24
C ALA A 19 38.29 -19.90 43.71
N ILE A 20 38.09 -20.89 44.61
CA ILE A 20 37.77 -22.27 44.24
C ILE A 20 36.33 -22.36 43.68
N THR A 21 35.37 -21.62 44.26
CA THR A 21 33.95 -21.68 43.86
C THR A 21 33.65 -20.86 42.64
N PHE A 22 34.18 -19.64 42.53
CA PHE A 22 33.93 -18.71 41.42
C PHE A 22 34.96 -18.78 40.32
N GLY A 23 36.19 -19.18 40.59
CA GLY A 23 37.27 -19.25 39.59
C GLY A 23 36.89 -20.05 38.36
N PRO A 24 36.44 -21.30 38.49
CA PRO A 24 35.98 -22.10 37.33
C PRO A 24 34.80 -21.46 36.59
N LYS A 25 33.84 -20.84 37.29
CA LYS A 25 32.69 -20.18 36.65
C LYS A 25 33.13 -18.97 35.84
N VAL A 26 34.06 -18.18 36.31
CA VAL A 26 34.61 -17.03 35.60
C VAL A 26 35.36 -17.47 34.34
N LEU A 27 36.16 -18.53 34.43
CA LEU A 27 36.84 -19.09 33.26
C LEU A 27 35.88 -19.59 32.19
N VAL A 28 34.85 -20.28 32.59
CA VAL A 28 33.76 -20.74 31.70
C VAL A 28 33.01 -19.54 31.09
N ALA A 29 32.68 -18.52 31.88
CA ALA A 29 32.01 -17.32 31.39
C ALA A 29 32.86 -16.56 30.33
N ILE A 30 34.16 -16.43 30.60
CA ILE A 30 35.12 -15.84 29.62
C ILE A 30 35.13 -16.67 28.33
N THR A 31 35.21 -18.01 28.48
CA THR A 31 35.19 -18.90 27.31
C THR A 31 33.92 -18.75 26.49
N ILE A 32 32.74 -18.67 27.15
CA ILE A 32 31.45 -18.44 26.51
C ILE A 32 31.46 -17.12 25.72
N ILE A 33 31.97 -16.04 26.35
CA ILE A 33 32.05 -14.74 25.67
C ILE A 33 33.00 -14.78 24.45
N LEU A 34 34.17 -15.41 24.58
CA LEU A 34 35.11 -15.57 23.46
C LEU A 34 34.47 -16.36 22.32
N VAL A 35 33.82 -17.48 22.63
CA VAL A 35 33.04 -18.26 21.63
C VAL A 35 31.96 -17.39 21.01
N GLY A 36 31.24 -16.55 21.79
CA GLY A 36 30.24 -15.62 21.32
C GLY A 36 30.78 -14.58 20.32
N VAL A 37 31.97 -14.03 20.57
CA VAL A 37 32.63 -13.09 19.66
C VAL A 37 32.98 -13.77 18.33
N PHE A 38 33.52 -15.00 18.39
CA PHE A 38 33.84 -15.78 17.18
C PHE A 38 32.57 -16.19 16.42
N ALA A 39 31.58 -16.71 17.11
CA ALA A 39 30.29 -17.10 16.54
C ALA A 39 29.58 -15.89 15.92
N GLY A 40 29.53 -14.76 16.61
CA GLY A 40 28.97 -13.50 16.09
C GLY A 40 29.71 -13.00 14.84
N GLY A 41 31.02 -13.11 14.80
CA GLY A 41 31.83 -12.79 13.63
C GLY A 41 31.56 -13.72 12.43
N TRP A 42 31.42 -15.03 12.71
CA TRP A 42 31.12 -16.04 11.69
C TRP A 42 29.70 -15.86 11.11
N VAL A 43 28.69 -15.73 11.97
CA VAL A 43 27.30 -15.48 11.56
C VAL A 43 27.22 -14.17 10.75
N ALA A 44 27.89 -13.10 11.20
CA ALA A 44 27.95 -11.83 10.51
C ALA A 44 28.51 -11.97 9.08
N LYS A 45 29.56 -12.78 8.88
CA LYS A 45 30.13 -13.06 7.54
C LYS A 45 29.17 -13.84 6.65
N VAL A 46 28.47 -14.85 7.19
CA VAL A 46 27.47 -15.64 6.45
C VAL A 46 26.31 -14.74 6.00
N VAL A 47 25.81 -13.89 6.90
CA VAL A 47 24.76 -12.93 6.60
C VAL A 47 25.23 -11.89 5.56
N ASP A 48 26.43 -11.33 5.71
CA ASP A 48 26.98 -10.40 4.71
C ASP A 48 27.08 -11.05 3.32
N GLY A 49 27.55 -12.30 3.25
CA GLY A 49 27.62 -13.06 2.01
C GLY A 49 26.24 -13.29 1.36
N GLY A 50 25.22 -13.60 2.17
CA GLY A 50 23.83 -13.72 1.71
C GLY A 50 23.24 -12.40 1.20
N LEU A 51 23.45 -11.30 1.94
CA LEU A 51 22.94 -9.99 1.61
C LEU A 51 23.56 -9.37 0.34
N ARG A 52 24.78 -9.78 -0.03
CA ARG A 52 25.43 -9.36 -1.30
C ARG A 52 24.63 -9.73 -2.54
N LYS A 53 23.82 -10.79 -2.49
CA LYS A 53 22.97 -11.24 -3.61
C LYS A 53 21.78 -10.33 -3.87
N PHE A 54 21.38 -9.47 -2.91
CA PHE A 54 20.20 -8.63 -2.97
C PHE A 54 20.44 -7.19 -3.42
N ASN A 55 21.65 -6.85 -3.93
CA ASN A 55 22.01 -5.50 -4.39
C ASN A 55 21.66 -4.38 -3.40
N LEU A 56 21.77 -4.67 -2.09
CA LEU A 56 21.53 -3.67 -1.04
C LEU A 56 22.68 -2.67 -0.97
N ASP A 57 22.35 -1.42 -0.72
CA ASP A 57 23.32 -0.36 -0.47
C ASP A 57 24.25 -0.73 0.68
N GLN A 58 25.54 -0.39 0.52
CA GLN A 58 26.57 -0.76 1.49
C GLN A 58 26.25 -0.33 2.94
N PRO A 59 25.72 0.88 3.22
CA PRO A 59 25.36 1.29 4.59
C PRO A 59 24.27 0.40 5.21
N VAL A 60 23.25 0.04 4.43
CA VAL A 60 22.15 -0.82 4.89
C VAL A 60 22.65 -2.22 5.24
N ARG A 61 23.47 -2.79 4.36
CA ARG A 61 24.08 -4.10 4.57
C ARG A 61 24.93 -4.13 5.84
N GLN A 62 25.79 -3.11 6.04
CA GLN A 62 26.64 -3.00 7.24
C GLN A 62 25.80 -2.87 8.52
N LEU A 63 24.70 -2.11 8.47
CA LEU A 63 23.78 -1.97 9.60
C LEU A 63 23.18 -3.31 10.00
N LEU A 64 22.63 -4.05 9.02
CA LEU A 64 22.02 -5.37 9.26
C LEU A 64 23.02 -6.37 9.83
N VAL A 65 24.22 -6.43 9.28
CA VAL A 65 25.30 -7.30 9.76
C VAL A 65 25.70 -6.94 11.20
N ARG A 66 25.77 -5.64 11.53
CA ARG A 66 26.06 -5.17 12.89
C ARG A 66 24.97 -5.56 13.87
N ILE A 67 23.71 -5.39 13.50
CA ILE A 67 22.56 -5.78 14.34
C ILE A 67 22.61 -7.28 14.65
N VAL A 68 22.80 -8.12 13.64
CA VAL A 68 22.90 -9.58 13.82
C VAL A 68 24.06 -9.94 14.74
N ARG A 69 25.24 -9.33 14.55
CA ARG A 69 26.41 -9.57 15.41
C ARG A 69 26.15 -9.21 16.87
N ILE A 70 25.52 -8.05 17.12
CA ILE A 70 25.13 -7.61 18.46
C ILE A 70 24.14 -8.59 19.09
N PHE A 71 23.17 -9.06 18.32
CA PHE A 71 22.15 -9.98 18.80
C PHE A 71 22.74 -11.34 19.21
N VAL A 72 23.64 -11.89 18.38
CA VAL A 72 24.37 -13.13 18.71
C VAL A 72 25.21 -12.93 19.95
N LEU A 73 25.99 -11.83 20.04
CA LEU A 73 26.82 -11.55 21.21
C LEU A 73 25.98 -11.40 22.48
N ALA A 74 24.82 -10.75 22.41
CA ALA A 74 23.91 -10.60 23.56
C ALA A 74 23.43 -11.95 24.12
N ILE A 75 23.13 -12.91 23.24
CA ILE A 75 22.76 -14.28 23.68
C ILE A 75 23.91 -14.91 24.48
N PHE A 76 25.14 -14.84 23.99
CA PHE A 76 26.30 -15.42 24.70
C PHE A 76 26.60 -14.68 26.00
N VAL A 77 26.38 -13.36 26.07
CA VAL A 77 26.52 -12.59 27.32
C VAL A 77 25.49 -13.06 28.34
N ILE A 78 24.23 -13.27 27.93
CA ILE A 78 23.18 -13.80 28.80
C ILE A 78 23.57 -15.19 29.34
N MET A 79 24.09 -16.08 28.47
CA MET A 79 24.58 -17.40 28.87
C MET A 79 25.75 -17.31 29.85
N ALA A 80 26.70 -16.38 29.66
CA ALA A 80 27.81 -16.16 30.57
C ALA A 80 27.33 -15.65 31.94
N LEU A 81 26.40 -14.72 31.98
CA LEU A 81 25.78 -14.21 33.21
C LEU A 81 25.05 -15.34 33.99
N GLN A 82 24.33 -16.20 33.27
CA GLN A 82 23.68 -17.36 33.88
C GLN A 82 24.69 -18.32 34.53
N ASN A 83 25.82 -18.59 33.87
CA ASN A 83 26.87 -19.44 34.41
C ASN A 83 27.52 -18.84 35.66
N LEU A 84 27.61 -17.51 35.76
CA LEU A 84 28.08 -16.79 36.94
C LEU A 84 27.08 -16.81 38.11
N GLY A 85 25.85 -17.32 37.89
CA GLY A 85 24.80 -17.38 38.90
C GLY A 85 23.93 -16.12 38.96
N VAL A 86 24.01 -15.24 37.97
CA VAL A 86 23.15 -14.06 37.90
C VAL A 86 21.68 -14.50 37.66
N GLN A 87 20.75 -13.98 38.42
CA GLN A 87 19.33 -14.22 38.19
C GLN A 87 18.89 -13.52 36.90
N LEU A 88 18.52 -14.31 35.89
CA LEU A 88 18.16 -13.76 34.56
C LEU A 88 16.74 -13.19 34.53
N LEU A 89 15.85 -13.52 35.46
CA LEU A 89 14.46 -13.09 35.42
C LEU A 89 14.28 -11.55 35.35
N PRO A 90 14.97 -10.74 36.18
CA PRO A 90 14.90 -9.27 36.07
C PRO A 90 15.45 -8.75 34.74
N LEU A 91 16.53 -9.38 34.23
CA LEU A 91 17.12 -9.00 32.93
C LEU A 91 16.15 -9.28 31.78
N ILE A 92 15.54 -10.46 31.77
CA ILE A 92 14.57 -10.85 30.74
C ILE A 92 13.33 -9.96 30.83
N ALA A 93 12.85 -9.63 32.03
CA ALA A 93 11.74 -8.69 32.21
C ALA A 93 12.08 -7.28 31.64
N GLY A 94 13.27 -6.77 31.97
CA GLY A 94 13.74 -5.49 31.43
C GLY A 94 13.86 -5.48 29.90
N LEU A 95 14.43 -6.54 29.32
CA LEU A 95 14.51 -6.70 27.86
C LEU A 95 13.11 -6.84 27.23
N GLY A 96 12.17 -7.48 27.89
CA GLY A 96 10.77 -7.57 27.45
C GLY A 96 10.10 -6.20 27.36
N VAL A 97 10.26 -5.36 28.40
CA VAL A 97 9.73 -3.99 28.42
C VAL A 97 10.40 -3.14 27.35
N ALA A 98 11.73 -3.21 27.20
CA ALA A 98 12.45 -2.49 26.14
C ALA A 98 12.00 -2.94 24.74
N GLY A 99 11.85 -4.26 24.53
CA GLY A 99 11.35 -4.84 23.29
C GLY A 99 9.92 -4.39 22.96
N ALA A 100 9.03 -4.34 23.95
CA ALA A 100 7.68 -3.81 23.76
C ALA A 100 7.70 -2.33 23.37
N GLY A 101 8.57 -1.51 24.01
CA GLY A 101 8.76 -0.11 23.63
C GLY A 101 9.20 0.07 22.18
N ILE A 102 10.18 -0.74 21.72
CA ILE A 102 10.63 -0.74 20.33
C ILE A 102 9.50 -1.18 19.39
N ALA A 103 8.76 -2.23 19.73
CA ALA A 103 7.64 -2.72 18.92
C ALA A 103 6.56 -1.65 18.74
N LEU A 104 6.21 -0.92 19.81
CA LEU A 104 5.27 0.21 19.74
C LEU A 104 5.82 1.35 18.86
N ALA A 105 7.09 1.70 19.02
CA ALA A 105 7.72 2.73 18.20
C ALA A 105 7.75 2.36 16.70
N MET A 106 7.87 1.07 16.37
CA MET A 106 7.90 0.55 15.00
C MET A 106 6.52 0.11 14.46
N GLN A 107 5.45 0.26 15.22
CA GLN A 107 4.12 -0.23 14.87
C GLN A 107 3.67 0.23 13.47
N GLY A 108 3.93 1.49 13.11
CA GLY A 108 3.56 2.03 11.79
C GLY A 108 4.31 1.38 10.63
N VAL A 109 5.59 1.07 10.82
CA VAL A 109 6.43 0.40 9.83
C VAL A 109 5.97 -1.05 9.65
N LEU A 110 5.81 -1.76 10.76
CA LEU A 110 5.37 -3.16 10.76
C LEU A 110 3.98 -3.33 10.14
N SER A 111 3.06 -2.42 10.44
CA SER A 111 1.71 -2.41 9.84
C SER A 111 1.76 -2.25 8.32
N ASN A 112 2.65 -1.40 7.77
CA ASN A 112 2.82 -1.27 6.33
C ASN A 112 3.37 -2.56 5.69
N ILE A 113 4.32 -3.23 6.35
CA ILE A 113 4.88 -4.52 5.87
C ILE A 113 3.78 -5.58 5.80
N VAL A 114 3.02 -5.76 6.89
CA VAL A 114 1.94 -6.76 6.95
C VAL A 114 0.89 -6.45 5.88
N ALA A 115 0.47 -5.19 5.73
CA ALA A 115 -0.46 -4.77 4.71
C ALA A 115 0.08 -5.00 3.29
N GLY A 116 1.35 -4.67 3.04
CA GLY A 116 2.00 -4.91 1.74
C GLY A 116 2.07 -6.39 1.39
N LEU A 117 2.45 -7.24 2.33
CA LEU A 117 2.41 -8.69 2.14
C LEU A 117 0.98 -9.19 1.85
N THR A 118 -0.02 -8.67 2.59
CA THR A 118 -1.42 -9.01 2.33
C THR A 118 -1.81 -8.66 0.89
N ILE A 119 -1.50 -7.45 0.40
CA ILE A 119 -1.79 -7.03 -0.98
C ILE A 119 -1.10 -7.95 -2.00
N ILE A 120 0.20 -8.25 -1.79
CA ILE A 120 1.00 -9.08 -2.69
C ILE A 120 0.46 -10.51 -2.78
N PHE A 121 0.02 -11.10 -1.66
CA PHE A 121 -0.50 -12.47 -1.64
C PHE A 121 -1.95 -12.57 -2.09
N THR A 122 -2.84 -11.70 -1.61
CA THR A 122 -4.27 -11.75 -1.93
C THR A 122 -4.60 -11.13 -3.29
N LYS A 123 -3.75 -10.22 -3.79
CA LYS A 123 -3.88 -9.55 -5.09
C LYS A 123 -5.26 -8.94 -5.33
N PRO A 124 -5.78 -8.07 -4.43
CA PRO A 124 -7.05 -7.40 -4.63
C PRO A 124 -7.01 -6.49 -5.87
N PHE A 125 -5.83 -6.05 -6.27
CA PHE A 125 -5.50 -5.37 -7.51
C PHE A 125 -4.07 -5.74 -7.96
N ARG A 126 -3.76 -5.48 -9.21
CA ARG A 126 -2.45 -5.78 -9.83
C ARG A 126 -1.85 -4.54 -10.46
N VAL A 127 -0.53 -4.57 -10.69
CA VAL A 127 0.15 -3.54 -11.48
C VAL A 127 -0.46 -3.47 -12.87
N GLY A 128 -0.76 -2.26 -13.34
CA GLY A 128 -1.44 -1.99 -14.60
C GLY A 128 -2.96 -1.82 -14.50
N GLU A 129 -3.61 -2.32 -13.43
CA GLU A 129 -5.05 -2.12 -13.23
C GLU A 129 -5.34 -0.70 -12.71
N TYR A 130 -6.52 -0.19 -13.05
CA TYR A 130 -6.99 1.11 -12.59
C TYR A 130 -7.90 0.94 -11.39
N ILE A 131 -7.58 1.64 -10.31
CA ILE A 131 -8.30 1.53 -9.03
C ILE A 131 -8.72 2.90 -8.50
N SER A 132 -9.77 2.90 -7.69
CA SER A 132 -10.14 4.04 -6.84
C SER A 132 -10.22 3.56 -5.41
N ILE A 133 -9.45 4.21 -4.53
CA ILE A 133 -9.31 3.85 -3.11
C ILE A 133 -8.83 5.06 -2.29
N VAL A 134 -9.39 5.25 -1.09
CA VAL A 134 -9.00 6.33 -0.15
C VAL A 134 -9.10 7.73 -0.78
N GLY A 135 -10.05 7.92 -1.71
CA GLY A 135 -10.24 9.22 -2.39
C GLY A 135 -9.27 9.48 -3.54
N GLU A 136 -8.35 8.55 -3.83
CA GLU A 136 -7.42 8.61 -4.95
C GLU A 136 -7.87 7.66 -6.06
N GLU A 137 -7.64 8.04 -7.31
CA GLU A 137 -8.01 7.25 -8.47
C GLU A 137 -6.85 7.25 -9.48
N GLY A 138 -6.38 6.05 -9.88
CA GLY A 138 -5.26 5.97 -10.81
C GLY A 138 -4.88 4.55 -11.20
N GLN A 139 -3.96 4.44 -12.15
CA GLN A 139 -3.39 3.17 -12.56
C GLN A 139 -2.31 2.74 -11.57
N VAL A 140 -2.36 1.49 -11.12
CA VAL A 140 -1.33 0.92 -10.24
C VAL A 140 -0.01 0.81 -11.00
N ASN A 141 0.96 1.64 -10.64
CA ASN A 141 2.29 1.65 -11.24
C ASN A 141 3.22 0.64 -10.57
N ASN A 142 3.23 0.60 -9.24
CA ASN A 142 4.09 -0.30 -8.49
C ASN A 142 3.47 -0.66 -7.14
N ILE A 143 3.74 -1.91 -6.70
CA ILE A 143 3.38 -2.41 -5.37
C ILE A 143 4.66 -2.85 -4.68
N SER A 144 5.04 -2.16 -3.60
CA SER A 144 6.18 -2.51 -2.76
C SER A 144 5.70 -3.04 -1.39
N ILE A 145 6.64 -3.48 -0.55
CA ILE A 145 6.32 -3.95 0.81
C ILE A 145 5.70 -2.84 1.67
N PHE A 146 6.10 -1.57 1.47
CA PHE A 146 5.68 -0.45 2.32
C PHE A 146 4.58 0.41 1.69
N THR A 147 4.60 0.52 0.36
CA THR A 147 3.78 1.48 -0.38
C THR A 147 3.26 0.90 -1.69
N THR A 148 2.11 1.36 -2.10
CA THR A 148 1.59 1.21 -3.46
C THR A 148 1.64 2.58 -4.15
N VAL A 149 2.05 2.62 -5.41
CA VAL A 149 2.17 3.84 -6.20
C VAL A 149 1.12 3.81 -7.29
N LEU A 150 0.28 4.84 -7.34
CA LEU A 150 -0.67 5.08 -8.41
C LEU A 150 -0.15 6.17 -9.35
N SER A 151 -0.42 6.04 -10.64
CA SER A 151 -0.22 7.07 -11.64
C SER A 151 -1.57 7.68 -12.01
N HIS A 152 -1.71 8.99 -11.87
CA HIS A 152 -2.90 9.73 -12.30
C HIS A 152 -2.87 10.01 -13.81
N ALA A 153 -3.99 10.51 -14.35
CA ALA A 153 -4.12 10.82 -15.78
C ALA A 153 -3.15 11.92 -16.25
N ASP A 154 -2.71 12.81 -15.35
CA ASP A 154 -1.70 13.85 -15.60
C ASP A 154 -0.25 13.35 -15.44
N GLN A 155 -0.08 12.02 -15.26
CA GLN A 155 1.19 11.35 -15.01
C GLN A 155 1.83 11.64 -13.63
N SER A 156 1.15 12.36 -12.75
CA SER A 156 1.60 12.50 -11.36
C SER A 156 1.54 11.16 -10.63
N LEU A 157 2.47 10.96 -9.67
CA LEU A 157 2.55 9.74 -8.90
C LEU A 157 2.06 9.98 -7.47
N VAL A 158 1.08 9.20 -7.05
CA VAL A 158 0.58 9.18 -5.67
C VAL A 158 1.14 7.97 -4.96
N VAL A 159 1.90 8.21 -3.88
CA VAL A 159 2.51 7.16 -3.06
C VAL A 159 1.66 6.95 -1.82
N ILE A 160 1.00 5.81 -1.74
CA ILE A 160 0.09 5.48 -0.65
C ILE A 160 0.74 4.41 0.25
N PRO A 161 0.89 4.67 1.57
CA PRO A 161 1.32 3.66 2.51
C PRO A 161 0.33 2.48 2.55
N ASN A 162 0.82 1.24 2.43
CA ASN A 162 -0.04 0.05 2.30
C ASN A 162 -1.03 -0.12 3.45
N ARG A 163 -0.67 0.29 4.67
CA ARG A 163 -1.57 0.24 5.84
C ARG A 163 -2.85 1.07 5.65
N LYS A 164 -2.85 2.06 4.74
CA LYS A 164 -4.03 2.88 4.43
C LYS A 164 -4.94 2.23 3.40
N LEU A 165 -4.45 1.22 2.68
CA LEU A 165 -5.23 0.55 1.64
C LEU A 165 -5.95 -0.69 2.19
N VAL A 166 -5.30 -1.42 3.10
CA VAL A 166 -5.87 -2.66 3.65
C VAL A 166 -6.98 -2.32 4.65
N GLY A 167 -8.17 -2.83 4.37
CA GLY A 167 -9.39 -2.56 5.16
C GLY A 167 -10.30 -1.48 4.57
N GLU A 168 -9.87 -0.77 3.53
CA GLU A 168 -10.66 0.24 2.84
C GLU A 168 -11.49 -0.35 1.69
N ILE A 169 -12.56 0.37 1.31
CA ILE A 169 -13.37 0.00 0.15
C ILE A 169 -12.60 0.34 -1.12
N LEU A 170 -12.36 -0.67 -1.94
CA LEU A 170 -11.62 -0.58 -3.19
C LEU A 170 -12.58 -0.77 -4.38
N HIS A 171 -12.55 0.17 -5.34
CA HIS A 171 -13.10 -0.05 -6.67
C HIS A 171 -11.96 -0.42 -7.61
N ASN A 172 -11.96 -1.65 -8.12
CA ASN A 172 -11.04 -2.10 -9.14
C ASN A 172 -11.75 -2.12 -10.50
N TYR A 173 -11.36 -1.20 -11.39
CA TYR A 173 -11.91 -1.10 -12.74
C TYR A 173 -11.22 -2.05 -13.73
N GLY A 174 -10.13 -2.68 -13.32
CA GLY A 174 -9.31 -3.52 -14.20
C GLY A 174 -8.61 -2.72 -15.30
N ASN A 175 -8.62 -3.27 -16.52
CA ASN A 175 -7.97 -2.65 -17.70
C ASN A 175 -8.96 -1.96 -18.63
N ILE A 176 -10.25 -2.23 -18.49
CA ILE A 176 -11.32 -1.65 -19.31
C ILE A 176 -12.37 -1.00 -18.40
N ARG A 177 -12.95 0.08 -18.87
CA ARG A 177 -13.97 0.84 -18.14
C ARG A 177 -15.12 1.21 -19.06
N GLN A 178 -16.34 1.21 -18.53
CA GLN A 178 -17.49 1.69 -19.25
C GLN A 178 -17.60 3.21 -19.11
N LEU A 179 -17.74 3.94 -20.23
CA LEU A 179 -18.08 5.35 -20.21
C LEU A 179 -19.52 5.56 -19.77
N ASP A 180 -19.79 6.68 -19.15
CA ASP A 180 -21.13 7.16 -18.84
C ASP A 180 -21.31 8.54 -19.46
N ILE A 181 -21.94 8.55 -20.64
CA ILE A 181 -22.25 9.74 -21.41
C ILE A 181 -23.76 9.86 -21.48
N VAL A 182 -24.27 11.07 -21.32
CA VAL A 182 -25.69 11.38 -21.47
C VAL A 182 -25.85 12.43 -22.55
N VAL A 183 -26.72 12.16 -23.53
CA VAL A 183 -27.05 13.05 -24.63
C VAL A 183 -28.53 13.35 -24.60
N GLY A 184 -28.89 14.63 -24.53
CA GLY A 184 -30.27 15.09 -24.62
C GLY A 184 -30.71 15.27 -26.08
N VAL A 185 -31.91 14.82 -26.44
CA VAL A 185 -32.57 15.09 -27.72
C VAL A 185 -33.94 15.72 -27.47
N ALA A 186 -34.47 16.48 -28.44
CA ALA A 186 -35.79 17.08 -28.35
C ALA A 186 -36.89 15.99 -28.34
N TYR A 187 -38.05 16.30 -27.77
CA TYR A 187 -39.19 15.34 -27.63
C TYR A 187 -39.77 14.90 -28.99
N ASP A 188 -39.63 15.71 -30.03
CA ASP A 188 -40.08 15.44 -31.41
C ASP A 188 -39.04 14.67 -32.24
N THR A 189 -37.88 14.34 -31.65
CA THR A 189 -36.82 13.59 -32.34
C THR A 189 -37.21 12.13 -32.53
N ASP A 190 -36.95 11.58 -33.70
CA ASP A 190 -36.96 10.13 -33.93
C ASP A 190 -35.87 9.44 -33.11
N LEU A 191 -36.28 8.77 -32.05
CA LEU A 191 -35.37 8.12 -31.11
C LEU A 191 -34.62 6.95 -31.73
N ASP A 192 -35.25 6.20 -32.62
CA ASP A 192 -34.61 5.06 -33.29
C ASP A 192 -33.51 5.54 -34.23
N ALA A 193 -33.78 6.61 -34.98
CA ALA A 193 -32.78 7.25 -35.82
C ALA A 193 -31.61 7.81 -34.98
N ALA A 194 -31.90 8.48 -33.84
CA ALA A 194 -30.86 9.04 -32.97
C ALA A 194 -29.99 7.92 -32.34
N VAL A 195 -30.59 6.84 -31.86
CA VAL A 195 -29.88 5.68 -31.32
C VAL A 195 -29.02 4.98 -32.36
N ALA A 196 -29.54 4.84 -33.61
CA ALA A 196 -28.77 4.23 -34.71
C ALA A 196 -27.54 5.05 -35.02
N VAL A 197 -27.67 6.40 -35.09
CA VAL A 197 -26.54 7.33 -35.30
C VAL A 197 -25.50 7.21 -34.21
N ILE A 198 -25.92 7.16 -32.93
CA ILE A 198 -24.98 7.00 -31.82
C ILE A 198 -24.24 5.66 -31.92
N LYS A 199 -24.92 4.57 -32.24
CA LYS A 199 -24.27 3.26 -32.44
C LYS A 199 -23.25 3.28 -33.57
N GLU A 200 -23.56 3.97 -34.68
CA GLU A 200 -22.63 4.15 -35.80
C GLU A 200 -21.37 4.91 -35.35
N ILE A 201 -21.52 6.00 -34.57
CA ILE A 201 -20.40 6.77 -34.02
C ILE A 201 -19.53 5.87 -33.13
N LEU A 202 -20.13 5.08 -32.24
CA LEU A 202 -19.40 4.18 -31.37
C LEU A 202 -18.64 3.09 -32.14
N GLN A 203 -19.23 2.58 -33.24
CA GLN A 203 -18.58 1.59 -34.09
C GLN A 203 -17.37 2.17 -34.83
N ASN A 204 -17.40 3.44 -35.19
CA ASN A 204 -16.33 4.11 -35.95
C ASN A 204 -15.23 4.69 -35.04
N ASN A 205 -15.51 4.87 -33.72
CA ASN A 205 -14.49 5.40 -32.81
C ASN A 205 -13.39 4.35 -32.54
N PRO A 206 -12.11 4.70 -32.71
CA PRO A 206 -10.99 3.76 -32.57
C PRO A 206 -10.76 3.29 -31.13
N HIS A 207 -11.16 4.07 -30.15
CA HIS A 207 -10.96 3.77 -28.72
C HIS A 207 -12.09 2.95 -28.10
N THR A 208 -13.22 2.78 -28.82
CA THR A 208 -14.32 1.91 -28.36
C THR A 208 -14.01 0.46 -28.61
N LEU A 209 -14.11 -0.38 -27.58
CA LEU A 209 -13.90 -1.81 -27.67
C LEU A 209 -15.06 -2.47 -28.44
N LYS A 210 -14.73 -3.22 -29.50
CA LYS A 210 -15.73 -3.83 -30.39
C LYS A 210 -16.25 -5.19 -29.89
N ASP A 211 -15.48 -5.85 -29.05
CA ASP A 211 -15.82 -7.13 -28.39
C ASP A 211 -16.76 -6.97 -27.22
N HIS A 212 -16.99 -5.71 -26.79
CA HIS A 212 -17.93 -5.37 -25.72
C HIS A 212 -19.06 -4.51 -26.26
N ALA A 213 -20.29 -5.06 -26.29
CA ALA A 213 -21.44 -4.34 -26.80
C ALA A 213 -21.74 -3.07 -25.98
N PRO A 214 -21.80 -1.88 -26.61
CA PRO A 214 -22.17 -0.65 -25.90
C PRO A 214 -23.65 -0.67 -25.54
N ALA A 215 -24.01 -0.18 -24.35
CA ALA A 215 -25.41 0.07 -23.99
C ALA A 215 -25.80 1.48 -24.46
N VAL A 216 -26.82 1.56 -25.33
CA VAL A 216 -27.42 2.82 -25.79
C VAL A 216 -28.91 2.72 -25.61
N SER A 217 -29.47 3.55 -24.73
CA SER A 217 -30.90 3.50 -24.39
C SER A 217 -31.40 4.84 -23.85
N VAL A 218 -32.68 5.07 -23.93
CA VAL A 218 -33.33 6.20 -23.22
C VAL A 218 -33.17 5.98 -21.71
N SER A 219 -32.63 7.00 -21.01
CA SER A 219 -32.36 6.95 -19.58
C SER A 219 -33.32 7.78 -18.74
N LEU A 220 -33.82 8.88 -19.29
CA LEU A 220 -34.69 9.81 -18.57
C LEU A 220 -35.54 10.63 -19.53
N LEU A 221 -36.82 10.81 -19.21
CA LEU A 221 -37.65 11.85 -19.81
C LEU A 221 -37.47 13.13 -18.96
N ALA A 222 -36.59 14.01 -19.43
CA ALA A 222 -36.20 15.22 -18.71
C ALA A 222 -37.14 16.38 -19.02
N SER A 223 -37.09 17.49 -18.28
CA SER A 223 -37.97 18.65 -18.39
C SER A 223 -37.88 19.33 -19.77
N SER A 224 -36.78 19.23 -20.49
CA SER A 224 -36.59 19.94 -21.76
C SER A 224 -36.26 19.01 -22.93
N GLY A 225 -36.31 17.68 -22.74
CA GLY A 225 -36.01 16.70 -23.78
C GLY A 225 -35.88 15.30 -23.23
N ILE A 226 -35.41 14.38 -24.06
CA ILE A 226 -35.23 12.97 -23.73
C ILE A 226 -33.75 12.69 -23.61
N ASN A 227 -33.29 12.14 -22.50
CA ASN A 227 -31.90 11.78 -22.28
C ASN A 227 -31.62 10.35 -22.75
N ILE A 228 -30.61 10.19 -23.60
CA ILE A 228 -30.08 8.90 -24.06
C ILE A 228 -28.79 8.64 -23.33
N ALA A 229 -28.73 7.52 -22.59
CA ALA A 229 -27.48 7.03 -22.00
C ALA A 229 -26.67 6.31 -23.07
N VAL A 230 -25.38 6.64 -23.14
CA VAL A 230 -24.41 6.12 -24.11
C VAL A 230 -23.24 5.55 -23.32
N LYS A 231 -23.16 4.23 -23.24
CA LYS A 231 -22.22 3.52 -22.34
C LYS A 231 -21.34 2.54 -23.12
N PRO A 232 -20.38 3.02 -23.91
CA PRO A 232 -19.39 2.16 -24.55
C PRO A 232 -18.32 1.71 -23.56
N TRP A 233 -17.62 0.62 -23.91
CA TRP A 233 -16.44 0.14 -23.20
C TRP A 233 -15.18 0.65 -23.89
N VAL A 234 -14.22 1.10 -23.08
CA VAL A 234 -12.93 1.63 -23.53
C VAL A 234 -11.80 1.11 -22.66
N ASN A 235 -10.56 1.15 -23.13
CA ASN A 235 -9.42 0.93 -22.25
C ASN A 235 -9.29 2.08 -21.25
N VAL A 236 -8.86 1.78 -20.03
CA VAL A 236 -8.75 2.78 -18.96
C VAL A 236 -7.87 3.98 -19.36
N PRO A 237 -6.69 3.82 -20.02
CA PRO A 237 -5.90 4.96 -20.45
C PRO A 237 -6.62 5.89 -21.44
N ASP A 238 -7.54 5.34 -22.24
CA ASP A 238 -8.26 6.08 -23.28
C ASP A 238 -9.56 6.73 -22.77
N TYR A 239 -9.91 6.54 -21.49
CA TYR A 239 -11.20 6.94 -20.94
C TYR A 239 -11.60 8.40 -21.23
N ASN A 240 -10.72 9.34 -20.91
CA ASN A 240 -10.99 10.76 -21.09
C ASN A 240 -10.93 11.17 -22.57
N LEU A 241 -9.99 10.60 -23.32
CA LEU A 241 -9.84 10.88 -24.76
C LEU A 241 -11.07 10.40 -25.53
N ALA A 242 -11.45 9.14 -25.36
CA ALA A 242 -12.61 8.56 -26.00
C ALA A 242 -13.90 9.32 -25.65
N LYS A 243 -14.09 9.71 -24.39
CA LYS A 243 -15.24 10.50 -23.95
C LYS A 243 -15.32 11.84 -24.69
N GLY A 244 -14.19 12.53 -24.84
CA GLY A 244 -14.12 13.80 -25.56
C GLY A 244 -14.45 13.64 -27.04
N GLU A 245 -13.84 12.67 -27.73
CA GLU A 245 -14.05 12.40 -29.14
C GLU A 245 -15.50 11.99 -29.44
N ILE A 246 -16.06 11.07 -28.63
CA ILE A 246 -17.46 10.62 -28.81
C ILE A 246 -18.42 11.80 -28.65
N ASN A 247 -18.25 12.63 -27.62
CA ASN A 247 -19.10 13.80 -27.42
C ASN A 247 -19.02 14.78 -28.60
N GLN A 248 -17.81 15.05 -29.09
CA GLN A 248 -17.60 15.93 -30.24
C GLN A 248 -18.26 15.39 -31.51
N GLU A 249 -18.08 14.09 -31.76
CA GLU A 249 -18.65 13.48 -32.98
C GLU A 249 -20.19 13.36 -32.89
N ILE A 250 -20.76 13.12 -31.70
CA ILE A 250 -22.22 13.18 -31.51
C ILE A 250 -22.76 14.56 -31.88
N VAL A 251 -22.18 15.64 -31.36
CA VAL A 251 -22.66 16.99 -31.62
C VAL A 251 -22.55 17.32 -33.12
N LYS A 252 -21.45 16.95 -33.78
CA LYS A 252 -21.20 17.17 -35.18
C LYS A 252 -22.19 16.40 -36.07
N THR A 253 -22.37 15.11 -35.80
CA THR A 253 -23.23 14.24 -36.59
C THR A 253 -24.72 14.58 -36.39
N PHE A 254 -25.13 14.90 -35.16
CA PHE A 254 -26.50 15.33 -34.85
C PHE A 254 -26.87 16.61 -35.62
N ARG A 255 -25.96 17.60 -35.68
CA ARG A 255 -26.16 18.82 -36.52
C ARG A 255 -26.34 18.47 -37.97
N ASN A 256 -25.52 17.59 -38.54
CA ASN A 256 -25.56 17.20 -39.94
C ASN A 256 -26.84 16.43 -40.30
N LYS A 257 -27.38 15.66 -39.31
CA LYS A 257 -28.60 14.85 -39.52
C LYS A 257 -29.88 15.54 -38.99
N ASN A 258 -29.80 16.83 -38.63
CA ASN A 258 -30.90 17.65 -38.09
C ASN A 258 -31.54 17.07 -36.83
N ILE A 259 -30.76 16.33 -35.99
CA ILE A 259 -31.17 15.89 -34.67
C ILE A 259 -30.92 17.04 -33.72
N VAL A 260 -31.99 17.53 -33.06
CA VAL A 260 -31.92 18.72 -32.22
C VAL A 260 -31.51 18.32 -30.78
N ILE A 261 -30.43 18.95 -30.30
CA ILE A 261 -30.07 18.95 -28.89
C ILE A 261 -30.77 20.17 -28.28
N PRO A 262 -31.77 19.96 -27.38
CA PRO A 262 -32.61 21.06 -26.91
C PRO A 262 -31.85 21.95 -25.92
N PHE A 263 -32.10 23.25 -26.01
CA PHE A 263 -31.79 24.17 -24.90
C PHE A 263 -32.80 23.98 -23.79
N SER A 264 -32.51 24.52 -22.61
CA SER A 264 -33.49 24.52 -21.52
C SER A 264 -34.76 25.23 -21.96
N GLN A 265 -35.87 24.54 -21.89
CA GLN A 265 -37.22 25.05 -22.27
C GLN A 265 -37.91 25.61 -21.02
N LEU A 266 -38.51 26.79 -21.15
CA LEU A 266 -39.33 27.40 -20.12
C LEU A 266 -40.67 27.79 -20.75
N ASP A 267 -41.76 27.19 -20.26
CA ASP A 267 -43.11 27.56 -20.69
C ASP A 267 -43.61 28.73 -19.81
N VAL A 268 -43.80 29.91 -20.42
CA VAL A 268 -44.21 31.13 -19.72
C VAL A 268 -45.65 31.47 -20.09
N ARG A 269 -46.55 31.34 -19.13
CA ARG A 269 -47.95 31.75 -19.27
C ARG A 269 -48.16 33.14 -18.70
N MET A 270 -48.37 34.14 -19.58
CA MET A 270 -48.74 35.48 -19.16
C MET A 270 -50.26 35.50 -18.76
N LEU A 271 -50.54 35.85 -17.53
CA LEU A 271 -51.90 36.12 -17.06
C LEU A 271 -52.23 37.61 -17.23
N GLN A 272 -53.20 37.94 -18.10
CA GLN A 272 -53.74 39.30 -18.15
C GLN A 272 -54.61 39.53 -16.93
N THR A 273 -54.22 40.47 -16.05
CA THR A 273 -55.08 40.97 -14.99
C THR A 273 -56.17 41.82 -15.67
N LYS A 274 -57.45 41.42 -15.61
CA LYS A 274 -58.53 42.31 -15.95
C LYS A 274 -58.57 43.45 -14.93
N GLU A 275 -58.27 44.67 -15.39
CA GLU A 275 -58.58 45.85 -14.62
C GLU A 275 -60.12 45.92 -14.43
N SER A 276 -60.58 45.94 -13.21
CA SER A 276 -61.98 46.10 -12.79
C SER A 276 -62.36 47.58 -12.69
#